data_ceed0196d2d1d3e9a4c20dbc4f7696eb
#
_entry.id   ceed0196d2d1d3e9a4c20dbc4f7696eb
#
_cell.length_a   1.000
_cell.length_b   1.000
_cell.length_c   1.000
_cell.angle_alpha   90.00
_cell.angle_beta   90.00
_cell.angle_gamma   90.00
#
_symmetry.space_group_name_H-M   'P 1'
#
loop_
_entity.id
_entity.type
_entity.pdbx_description
1 polymer ?
#
loop_
_entity_poly.entity_id
_entity_poly.type
_entity_poly.pdbx_seq_one_letter_code
_entity_poly.pdbx_strand_id
1 'polypeptide(L)'
;MQWMQNVKSRLSRIRRDKPNAVRLDRHVLAQCYLQGYGLEIGALHHPLEVPDVAHVRYVDRFPVAKLRAHYPELGALPLVSLDIIDDGETLTKVPDQSQDFVIANHFLEHCEDPIRTLETFFRVLRSGGILYLAVPEKHHTFDRDRSVTTLAHLWADHRLGASRSRKEHYQEWVRLVDKKTDPDDIEQAVSRLESMRYSIHFHVWDQPAWLEFMQAMQLHFGFRLEVICQHGIEIINVIRKM
;
A
#
# COMPACT_ATOMS: atom_id res chain seq x y z
N MET A 1 43.07 28.37 -5.66
CA MET A 1 42.15 28.37 -4.48
C MET A 1 40.95 29.30 -4.62
N GLN A 2 41.05 30.43 -5.30
CA GLN A 2 39.94 31.40 -5.48
C GLN A 2 38.75 30.88 -6.29
N TRP A 3 38.97 30.01 -7.26
CA TRP A 3 37.90 29.42 -8.11
C TRP A 3 36.98 28.46 -7.34
N MET A 4 37.53 27.67 -6.42
CA MET A 4 36.75 26.74 -5.59
C MET A 4 35.85 27.46 -4.57
N GLN A 5 36.27 28.62 -4.06
CA GLN A 5 35.45 29.43 -3.16
C GLN A 5 34.27 30.08 -3.87
N ASN A 6 34.45 30.49 -5.12
CA ASN A 6 33.36 31.05 -5.95
C ASN A 6 32.30 30.01 -6.35
N VAL A 7 32.68 28.75 -6.55
CA VAL A 7 31.72 27.67 -6.83
C VAL A 7 30.89 27.32 -5.59
N LYS A 8 31.51 27.28 -4.40
CA LYS A 8 30.79 27.04 -3.13
C LYS A 8 29.82 28.18 -2.80
N SER A 9 30.17 29.43 -3.08
CA SER A 9 29.28 30.57 -2.83
C SER A 9 28.10 30.64 -3.83
N ARG A 10 28.27 30.18 -5.07
CA ARG A 10 27.16 30.05 -6.04
C ARG A 10 26.22 28.91 -5.71
N LEU A 11 26.74 27.77 -5.25
CA LEU A 11 25.91 26.62 -4.82
C LEU A 11 25.15 26.90 -3.51
N SER A 12 25.71 27.73 -2.62
CA SER A 12 24.99 28.13 -1.40
C SER A 12 23.88 29.16 -1.65
N ARG A 13 23.99 29.98 -2.70
CA ARG A 13 22.91 30.89 -3.12
C ARG A 13 21.75 30.17 -3.80
N ILE A 14 22.00 29.09 -4.53
CA ILE A 14 20.94 28.27 -5.16
C ILE A 14 20.06 27.54 -4.12
N ARG A 15 20.55 27.39 -2.87
CA ARG A 15 19.82 26.73 -1.78
C ARG A 15 18.87 27.63 -0.98
N ARG A 16 18.88 28.96 -1.20
CA ARG A 16 18.14 29.90 -0.34
C ARG A 16 16.83 30.44 -0.89
N ASP A 17 16.52 30.23 -2.16
CA ASP A 17 15.29 30.75 -2.76
C ASP A 17 14.55 29.69 -3.58
N LYS A 18 13.95 28.71 -2.88
CA LYS A 18 12.77 28.00 -3.35
C LYS A 18 11.61 28.32 -2.39
N PRO A 19 10.94 29.46 -2.56
CA PRO A 19 9.66 29.64 -1.92
C PRO A 19 8.69 28.67 -2.60
N ASN A 20 8.04 27.80 -1.80
CA ASN A 20 6.87 27.02 -2.18
C ASN A 20 7.01 26.03 -3.35
N ALA A 21 8.00 25.15 -3.36
CA ALA A 21 7.82 23.90 -4.07
C ALA A 21 6.69 23.14 -3.35
N VAL A 22 5.51 23.08 -3.97
CA VAL A 22 4.42 22.21 -3.50
C VAL A 22 4.97 20.80 -3.45
N ARG A 23 5.15 20.25 -2.25
CA ARG A 23 5.51 18.84 -2.09
C ARG A 23 4.26 18.04 -2.40
N LEU A 24 4.35 17.18 -3.39
CA LEU A 24 3.30 16.21 -3.66
C LEU A 24 3.39 15.13 -2.57
N ASP A 25 2.46 15.18 -1.65
CA ASP A 25 2.26 14.18 -0.60
C ASP A 25 0.83 13.62 -0.69
N ARG A 26 0.51 12.68 0.19
CA ARG A 26 -0.83 12.06 0.21
C ARG A 26 -1.96 13.07 0.32
N HIS A 27 -1.80 14.09 1.16
CA HIS A 27 -2.84 15.08 1.39
C HIS A 27 -3.10 15.94 0.14
N VAL A 28 -2.04 16.50 -0.45
CA VAL A 28 -2.15 17.34 -1.67
C VAL A 28 -2.78 16.55 -2.82
N LEU A 29 -2.36 15.30 -3.01
CA LEU A 29 -2.92 14.46 -4.09
C LEU A 29 -4.38 14.08 -3.80
N ALA A 30 -4.75 13.78 -2.55
CA ALA A 30 -6.14 13.52 -2.18
C ALA A 30 -7.04 14.73 -2.50
N GLN A 31 -6.59 15.94 -2.14
CA GLN A 31 -7.32 17.17 -2.44
C GLN A 31 -7.54 17.40 -3.94
N CYS A 32 -6.62 16.94 -4.79
CA CYS A 32 -6.71 17.13 -6.24
C CYS A 32 -7.60 16.08 -6.95
N TYR A 33 -7.69 14.86 -6.40
CA TYR A 33 -8.24 13.72 -7.15
C TYR A 33 -9.47 13.07 -6.55
N LEU A 34 -9.73 13.24 -5.23
CA LEU A 34 -10.84 12.56 -4.56
C LEU A 34 -12.08 13.44 -4.49
N GLN A 35 -13.20 12.91 -4.95
CA GLN A 35 -14.53 13.53 -4.85
C GLN A 35 -15.62 12.46 -4.94
N GLY A 36 -16.82 12.76 -4.45
CA GLY A 36 -17.96 11.86 -4.47
C GLY A 36 -17.91 10.84 -3.34
N TYR A 37 -18.34 9.60 -3.59
CA TYR A 37 -18.49 8.55 -2.59
C TYR A 37 -17.49 7.42 -2.84
N GLY A 38 -16.73 7.07 -1.82
CA GLY A 38 -15.73 6.03 -1.96
C GLY A 38 -15.44 5.27 -0.67
N LEU A 39 -14.42 4.42 -0.74
CA LEU A 39 -13.99 3.54 0.34
C LEU A 39 -12.55 3.83 0.71
N GLU A 40 -12.22 3.65 2.00
CA GLU A 40 -10.84 3.47 2.45
C GLU A 40 -10.71 2.12 3.14
N ILE A 41 -9.74 1.32 2.66
CA ILE A 41 -9.50 -0.05 3.12
C ILE A 41 -8.38 -0.02 4.16
N GLY A 42 -8.64 -0.59 5.35
CA GLY A 42 -7.63 -0.76 6.38
C GLY A 42 -7.07 0.56 6.95
N ALA A 43 -7.88 1.63 7.02
CA ALA A 43 -7.46 2.94 7.52
C ALA A 43 -6.91 2.92 8.96
N LEU A 44 -7.41 2.02 9.79
CA LEU A 44 -7.03 1.84 11.19
C LEU A 44 -7.05 3.17 11.97
N HIS A 45 -5.89 3.71 12.34
CA HIS A 45 -5.73 4.96 13.08
C HIS A 45 -5.11 6.10 12.24
N HIS A 46 -4.93 5.86 10.94
CA HIS A 46 -4.34 6.82 10.00
C HIS A 46 -5.21 7.01 8.75
N PRO A 47 -6.51 7.39 8.88
CA PRO A 47 -7.33 7.65 7.71
C PRO A 47 -6.71 8.76 6.87
N LEU A 48 -6.87 8.65 5.56
CA LEU A 48 -6.44 9.70 4.64
C LEU A 48 -7.35 10.92 4.81
N GLU A 49 -6.75 12.08 5.03
CA GLU A 49 -7.50 13.33 5.04
C GLU A 49 -7.93 13.67 3.60
N VAL A 50 -9.25 13.73 3.40
CA VAL A 50 -9.86 13.96 2.08
C VAL A 50 -10.54 15.32 2.02
N PRO A 51 -10.79 15.89 0.82
CA PRO A 51 -11.52 17.14 0.68
C PRO A 51 -12.99 17.00 1.10
N ASP A 52 -13.64 18.11 1.48
CA ASP A 52 -15.05 18.16 1.92
C ASP A 52 -16.04 17.60 0.88
N VAL A 53 -15.65 17.57 -0.39
CA VAL A 53 -16.45 17.01 -1.49
C VAL A 53 -16.34 15.49 -1.63
N ALA A 54 -15.49 14.86 -0.83
CA ALA A 54 -15.30 13.40 -0.81
C ALA A 54 -15.88 12.79 0.48
N HIS A 55 -16.68 11.73 0.31
CA HIS A 55 -17.33 11.01 1.40
C HIS A 55 -16.78 9.59 1.48
N VAL A 56 -16.06 9.29 2.55
CA VAL A 56 -15.38 8.02 2.77
C VAL A 56 -16.21 7.10 3.65
N ARG A 57 -16.34 5.83 3.26
CA ARG A 57 -16.76 4.74 4.14
C ARG A 57 -15.55 3.85 4.42
N TYR A 58 -15.36 3.49 5.68
CA TYR A 58 -14.22 2.69 6.13
C TYR A 58 -14.55 1.20 6.10
N VAL A 59 -13.64 0.44 5.49
CA VAL A 59 -13.76 -1.01 5.33
C VAL A 59 -12.62 -1.72 6.05
N ASP A 60 -12.93 -2.74 6.85
CA ASP A 60 -11.93 -3.64 7.41
C ASP A 60 -12.53 -5.03 7.63
N ARG A 61 -11.68 -6.06 7.69
CA ARG A 61 -12.10 -7.46 7.82
C ARG A 61 -12.71 -7.81 9.19
N PHE A 62 -12.41 -7.04 10.22
CA PHE A 62 -12.87 -7.29 11.58
C PHE A 62 -13.45 -6.04 12.23
N PRO A 63 -14.46 -6.18 13.12
CA PRO A 63 -14.88 -5.09 14.01
C PRO A 63 -13.71 -4.58 14.86
N VAL A 64 -13.74 -3.30 15.23
CA VAL A 64 -12.68 -2.61 16.00
C VAL A 64 -12.20 -3.42 17.22
N ALA A 65 -13.11 -4.00 17.99
CA ALA A 65 -12.73 -4.82 19.17
C ALA A 65 -11.88 -6.05 18.76
N LYS A 66 -12.23 -6.70 17.64
CA LYS A 66 -11.47 -7.85 17.12
C LYS A 66 -10.16 -7.42 16.47
N LEU A 67 -10.10 -6.25 15.84
CA LEU A 67 -8.85 -5.68 15.32
C LEU A 67 -7.84 -5.49 16.44
N ARG A 68 -8.25 -4.90 17.58
CA ARG A 68 -7.38 -4.73 18.76
C ARG A 68 -6.88 -6.05 19.35
N ALA A 69 -7.72 -7.08 19.33
CA ALA A 69 -7.34 -8.41 19.82
C ALA A 69 -6.39 -9.11 18.83
N HIS A 70 -6.56 -8.90 17.54
CA HIS A 70 -5.75 -9.51 16.49
C HIS A 70 -4.40 -8.80 16.31
N TYR A 71 -4.38 -7.48 16.51
CA TYR A 71 -3.21 -6.61 16.40
C TYR A 71 -2.96 -5.88 17.74
N PRO A 72 -2.29 -6.52 18.71
CA PRO A 72 -2.05 -5.93 20.03
C PRO A 72 -1.31 -4.60 19.98
N GLU A 73 -0.51 -4.37 18.93
CA GLU A 73 0.21 -3.11 18.68
C GLU A 73 -0.71 -1.91 18.45
N LEU A 74 -1.96 -2.13 18.04
CA LEU A 74 -2.95 -1.06 17.91
C LEU A 74 -3.39 -0.51 19.30
N GLY A 75 -3.29 -1.32 20.37
CA GLY A 75 -3.48 -0.88 21.73
C GLY A 75 -4.69 0.04 21.92
N ALA A 76 -4.43 1.24 22.47
CA ALA A 76 -5.41 2.29 22.71
C ALA A 76 -5.47 3.35 21.59
N LEU A 77 -4.84 3.11 20.42
CA LEU A 77 -4.86 4.06 19.29
C LEU A 77 -6.31 4.35 18.84
N PRO A 78 -6.63 5.60 18.44
CA PRO A 78 -7.98 5.97 18.02
C PRO A 78 -8.27 5.38 16.61
N LEU A 79 -8.85 4.19 16.56
CA LEU A 79 -9.25 3.58 15.28
C LEU A 79 -10.52 4.25 14.75
N VAL A 80 -10.62 4.35 13.41
CA VAL A 80 -11.84 4.81 12.75
C VAL A 80 -13.02 3.88 13.04
N SER A 81 -14.24 4.42 13.06
CA SER A 81 -15.45 3.62 13.06
C SER A 81 -15.63 2.98 11.69
N LEU A 82 -15.92 1.69 11.64
CA LEU A 82 -16.08 0.97 10.38
C LEU A 82 -17.54 1.02 9.91
N ASP A 83 -17.72 1.32 8.63
CA ASP A 83 -19.02 1.32 7.96
C ASP A 83 -19.31 -0.06 7.36
N ILE A 84 -18.28 -0.79 6.94
CA ILE A 84 -18.41 -2.08 6.29
C ILE A 84 -17.39 -3.05 6.90
N ILE A 85 -17.89 -4.17 7.42
CA ILE A 85 -17.05 -5.30 7.84
C ILE A 85 -17.00 -6.26 6.64
N ASP A 86 -15.88 -6.25 5.91
CA ASP A 86 -15.67 -7.08 4.72
C ASP A 86 -14.17 -7.30 4.52
N ASP A 87 -13.82 -8.33 3.76
CA ASP A 87 -12.45 -8.54 3.34
C ASP A 87 -12.08 -7.54 2.22
N GLY A 88 -11.04 -6.73 2.48
CA GLY A 88 -10.59 -5.71 1.54
C GLY A 88 -10.08 -6.26 0.21
N GLU A 89 -9.60 -7.51 0.17
CA GLU A 89 -9.15 -8.16 -1.07
C GLU A 89 -10.32 -8.58 -1.97
N THR A 90 -11.53 -8.80 -1.42
CA THR A 90 -12.67 -9.31 -2.17
C THR A 90 -13.86 -8.36 -2.28
N LEU A 91 -14.06 -7.51 -1.28
CA LEU A 91 -15.15 -6.53 -1.20
C LEU A 91 -16.51 -7.11 -1.64
N THR A 92 -16.88 -8.26 -1.06
CA THR A 92 -18.07 -9.01 -1.47
C THR A 92 -19.38 -8.29 -1.20
N LYS A 93 -19.38 -7.36 -0.24
CA LYS A 93 -20.53 -6.55 0.15
C LYS A 93 -20.64 -5.23 -0.61
N VAL A 94 -19.66 -4.94 -1.47
CA VAL A 94 -19.62 -3.70 -2.24
C VAL A 94 -20.06 -4.00 -3.68
N PRO A 95 -21.15 -3.37 -4.17
CA PRO A 95 -21.62 -3.58 -5.53
C PRO A 95 -20.60 -3.14 -6.58
N ASP A 96 -20.67 -3.76 -7.75
CA ASP A 96 -19.89 -3.36 -8.91
C ASP A 96 -20.21 -1.92 -9.32
N GLN A 97 -19.20 -1.21 -9.80
CA GLN A 97 -19.32 0.15 -10.34
C GLN A 97 -20.10 1.11 -9.43
N SER A 98 -19.90 1.00 -8.12
CA SER A 98 -20.62 1.79 -7.12
C SER A 98 -19.81 2.89 -6.46
N GLN A 99 -18.47 2.87 -6.61
CA GLN A 99 -17.58 3.79 -5.94
C GLN A 99 -16.97 4.79 -6.91
N ASP A 100 -16.88 6.06 -6.51
CA ASP A 100 -16.18 7.10 -7.25
C ASP A 100 -14.67 7.01 -6.99
N PHE A 101 -14.27 6.52 -5.80
CA PHE A 101 -12.88 6.23 -5.48
C PHE A 101 -12.72 5.06 -4.50
N VAL A 102 -11.53 4.46 -4.51
CA VAL A 102 -11.05 3.51 -3.51
C VAL A 102 -9.68 3.99 -3.02
N ILE A 103 -9.49 4.07 -1.72
CA ILE A 103 -8.22 4.36 -1.06
C ILE A 103 -7.69 3.08 -0.45
N ALA A 104 -6.45 2.72 -0.80
CA ALA A 104 -5.75 1.54 -0.31
C ALA A 104 -4.29 1.90 0.01
N ASN A 105 -4.08 2.60 1.13
CA ASN A 105 -2.76 3.02 1.57
C ASN A 105 -2.17 1.98 2.51
N HIS A 106 -0.96 1.49 2.20
CA HIS A 106 -0.29 0.43 2.94
C HIS A 106 -1.20 -0.79 3.15
N PHE A 107 -1.82 -1.22 2.04
CA PHE A 107 -2.72 -2.37 2.02
C PHE A 107 -2.27 -3.45 1.04
N LEU A 108 -1.80 -3.07 -0.15
CA LEU A 108 -1.53 -4.03 -1.23
C LEU A 108 -0.36 -4.96 -0.91
N GLU A 109 0.62 -4.51 -0.14
CA GLU A 109 1.74 -5.33 0.37
C GLU A 109 1.29 -6.45 1.31
N HIS A 110 0.13 -6.29 1.94
CA HIS A 110 -0.50 -7.26 2.83
C HIS A 110 -1.38 -8.28 2.10
N CYS A 111 -1.67 -8.07 0.82
CA CYS A 111 -2.48 -8.98 0.03
C CYS A 111 -1.63 -10.17 -0.45
N GLU A 112 -2.16 -11.38 -0.33
CA GLU A 112 -1.48 -12.57 -0.84
C GLU A 112 -1.51 -12.61 -2.39
N ASP A 113 -2.57 -12.08 -3.01
CA ASP A 113 -2.71 -11.91 -4.46
C ASP A 113 -3.03 -10.44 -4.79
N PRO A 114 -2.03 -9.58 -4.94
CA PRO A 114 -2.24 -8.17 -5.23
C PRO A 114 -2.88 -7.92 -6.60
N ILE A 115 -2.72 -8.83 -7.57
CA ILE A 115 -3.38 -8.72 -8.88
C ILE A 115 -4.88 -8.93 -8.73
N ARG A 116 -5.31 -9.96 -7.99
CA ARG A 116 -6.72 -10.23 -7.68
C ARG A 116 -7.34 -9.08 -6.89
N THR A 117 -6.58 -8.50 -5.97
CA THR A 117 -7.02 -7.33 -5.20
C THR A 117 -7.26 -6.12 -6.11
N LEU A 118 -6.38 -5.87 -7.06
CA LEU A 118 -6.58 -4.81 -8.07
C LEU A 118 -7.81 -5.08 -8.95
N GLU A 119 -8.06 -6.34 -9.37
CA GLU A 119 -9.30 -6.71 -10.07
C GLU A 119 -10.53 -6.31 -9.25
N THR A 120 -10.51 -6.59 -7.94
CA THR A 120 -11.60 -6.24 -7.02
C THR A 120 -11.78 -4.72 -6.94
N PHE A 121 -10.71 -3.95 -6.81
CA PHE A 121 -10.80 -2.49 -6.77
C PHE A 121 -11.36 -1.92 -8.08
N PHE A 122 -10.89 -2.42 -9.21
CA PHE A 122 -11.45 -2.01 -10.50
C PHE A 122 -12.91 -2.47 -10.69
N ARG A 123 -13.32 -3.60 -10.14
CA ARG A 123 -14.71 -4.05 -10.17
C ARG A 123 -15.63 -3.05 -9.48
N VAL A 124 -15.31 -2.63 -8.27
CA VAL A 124 -16.18 -1.74 -7.47
C VAL A 124 -16.15 -0.28 -7.93
N LEU A 125 -15.07 0.15 -8.59
CA LEU A 125 -14.95 1.50 -9.15
C LEU A 125 -15.87 1.67 -10.37
N ARG A 126 -16.49 2.85 -10.47
CA ARG A 126 -17.17 3.30 -11.71
C ARG A 126 -16.13 3.59 -12.79
N SER A 127 -16.57 3.64 -14.05
CA SER A 127 -15.72 4.22 -15.12
C SER A 127 -15.38 5.67 -14.78
N GLY A 128 -14.14 6.06 -14.96
CA GLY A 128 -13.60 7.36 -14.53
C GLY A 128 -13.24 7.45 -13.04
N GLY A 129 -13.58 6.44 -12.23
CA GLY A 129 -13.28 6.39 -10.80
C GLY A 129 -11.78 6.29 -10.50
N ILE A 130 -11.39 6.68 -9.29
CA ILE A 130 -10.01 6.79 -8.84
C ILE A 130 -9.65 5.66 -7.89
N LEU A 131 -8.60 4.90 -8.20
CA LEU A 131 -7.86 4.13 -7.22
C LEU A 131 -6.70 4.97 -6.70
N TYR A 132 -6.76 5.29 -5.41
CA TYR A 132 -5.71 6.00 -4.69
C TYR A 132 -4.92 4.97 -3.87
N LEU A 133 -3.66 4.77 -4.20
CA LEU A 133 -2.85 3.65 -3.71
C LEU A 133 -1.49 4.15 -3.24
N ALA A 134 -1.09 3.80 -2.02
CA ALA A 134 0.28 3.97 -1.55
C ALA A 134 0.85 2.64 -1.08
N VAL A 135 2.09 2.34 -1.46
CA VAL A 135 2.83 1.16 -1.01
C VAL A 135 4.17 1.57 -0.39
N PRO A 136 4.69 0.81 0.58
CA PRO A 136 6.00 1.10 1.16
C PRO A 136 7.12 0.90 0.12
N GLU A 137 8.10 1.80 0.14
CA GLU A 137 9.36 1.63 -0.58
C GLU A 137 10.35 0.94 0.37
N LYS A 138 10.81 -0.25 0.00
CA LYS A 138 11.54 -1.17 0.89
C LYS A 138 12.75 -0.58 1.58
N HIS A 139 13.54 0.28 0.90
CA HIS A 139 14.78 0.83 1.45
C HIS A 139 14.55 1.78 2.63
N HIS A 140 13.33 2.28 2.78
CA HIS A 140 12.92 3.20 3.84
C HIS A 140 12.08 2.54 4.93
N THR A 141 11.93 1.21 4.91
CA THR A 141 11.11 0.44 5.85
C THR A 141 11.91 -0.70 6.50
N PHE A 142 11.24 -1.50 7.33
CA PHE A 142 11.81 -2.73 7.89
C PHE A 142 12.05 -3.83 6.84
N ASP A 143 11.50 -3.68 5.62
CA ASP A 143 11.69 -4.63 4.50
C ASP A 143 13.03 -4.49 3.77
N ARG A 144 13.87 -3.54 4.16
CA ARG A 144 15.13 -3.23 3.44
C ARG A 144 16.04 -4.43 3.19
N ASP A 145 16.02 -5.42 4.10
CA ASP A 145 16.86 -6.63 4.01
C ASP A 145 16.17 -7.77 3.24
N ARG A 146 14.90 -7.62 2.88
CA ARG A 146 14.14 -8.62 2.12
C ARG A 146 14.39 -8.47 0.62
N SER A 147 14.23 -9.57 -0.11
CA SER A 147 14.28 -9.53 -1.57
C SER A 147 13.06 -8.79 -2.15
N VAL A 148 13.26 -8.12 -3.28
CA VAL A 148 12.14 -7.56 -4.05
C VAL A 148 11.29 -8.68 -4.62
N THR A 149 9.97 -8.58 -4.50
CA THR A 149 9.03 -9.51 -5.13
C THR A 149 9.03 -9.28 -6.64
N THR A 150 9.34 -10.34 -7.40
CA THR A 150 9.40 -10.25 -8.86
C THR A 150 8.02 -10.27 -9.49
N LEU A 151 7.87 -9.65 -10.65
CA LEU A 151 6.62 -9.72 -11.42
C LEU A 151 6.23 -11.17 -11.77
N ALA A 152 7.22 -12.05 -12.01
CA ALA A 152 6.98 -13.47 -12.28
C ALA A 152 6.36 -14.19 -11.06
N HIS A 153 6.81 -13.86 -9.84
CA HIS A 153 6.23 -14.39 -8.60
C HIS A 153 4.78 -13.93 -8.42
N LEU A 154 4.49 -12.65 -8.62
CA LEU A 154 3.13 -12.10 -8.52
C LEU A 154 2.16 -12.78 -9.51
N TRP A 155 2.60 -13.02 -10.75
CA TRP A 155 1.82 -13.77 -11.73
C TRP A 155 1.66 -15.25 -11.36
N ALA A 156 2.65 -15.86 -10.71
CA ALA A 156 2.54 -17.24 -10.25
C ALA A 156 1.50 -17.37 -9.13
N ASP A 157 1.52 -16.47 -8.16
CA ASP A 157 0.53 -16.43 -7.08
C ASP A 157 -0.88 -16.21 -7.61
N HIS A 158 -1.04 -15.29 -8.55
CA HIS A 158 -2.33 -15.03 -9.19
C HIS A 158 -2.89 -16.22 -9.97
N ARG A 159 -2.07 -16.93 -10.74
CA ARG A 159 -2.51 -18.03 -11.62
C ARG A 159 -2.62 -19.37 -10.93
N LEU A 160 -1.76 -19.62 -9.96
CA LEU A 160 -1.63 -20.94 -9.32
C LEU A 160 -2.19 -20.97 -7.89
N GLY A 161 -2.57 -19.79 -7.36
CA GLY A 161 -3.06 -19.61 -5.99
C GLY A 161 -1.95 -19.25 -5.01
N ALA A 162 -2.08 -18.07 -4.40
CA ALA A 162 -1.10 -17.48 -3.49
C ALA A 162 -0.85 -18.28 -2.19
N SER A 163 -1.77 -19.19 -1.82
CA SER A 163 -1.56 -20.09 -0.67
C SER A 163 -0.32 -20.97 -0.79
N ARG A 164 0.23 -21.15 -1.98
CA ARG A 164 1.42 -21.97 -2.25
C ARG A 164 2.70 -21.33 -1.74
N SER A 165 2.81 -20.00 -1.85
CA SER A 165 3.96 -19.19 -1.43
C SER A 165 3.85 -18.67 0.02
N ARG A 166 2.67 -18.76 0.63
CA ARG A 166 2.38 -18.18 1.96
C ARG A 166 3.38 -18.60 3.03
N LYS A 167 3.70 -19.91 3.15
CA LYS A 167 4.64 -20.39 4.15
C LYS A 167 6.05 -19.83 3.94
N GLU A 168 6.47 -19.69 2.69
CA GLU A 168 7.76 -19.11 2.31
C GLU A 168 7.84 -17.64 2.69
N HIS A 169 6.78 -16.87 2.47
CA HIS A 169 6.69 -15.48 2.91
C HIS A 169 6.77 -15.34 4.43
N TYR A 170 6.07 -16.17 5.20
CA TYR A 170 6.21 -16.17 6.66
C TYR A 170 7.61 -16.54 7.11
N GLN A 171 8.26 -17.51 6.46
CA GLN A 171 9.65 -17.87 6.77
C GLN A 171 10.63 -16.73 6.49
N GLU A 172 10.46 -16.05 5.35
CA GLU A 172 11.27 -14.88 5.01
C GLU A 172 11.06 -13.76 6.04
N TRP A 173 9.80 -13.47 6.39
CA TRP A 173 9.44 -12.47 7.40
C TRP A 173 10.09 -12.74 8.75
N VAL A 174 9.92 -13.96 9.29
CA VAL A 174 10.48 -14.35 10.59
C VAL A 174 11.99 -14.24 10.62
N ARG A 175 12.67 -14.59 9.51
CA ARG A 175 14.14 -14.52 9.43
C ARG A 175 14.62 -13.07 9.25
N LEU A 176 14.02 -12.30 8.38
CA LEU A 176 14.56 -11.02 7.94
C LEU A 176 13.95 -9.81 8.64
N VAL A 177 12.72 -9.89 9.15
CA VAL A 177 12.07 -8.82 9.91
C VAL A 177 12.16 -9.09 11.40
N ASP A 178 11.71 -10.27 11.86
CA ASP A 178 11.77 -10.65 13.28
C ASP A 178 13.20 -11.03 13.73
N LYS A 179 14.13 -11.18 12.78
CA LYS A 179 15.56 -11.49 13.01
C LYS A 179 15.80 -12.79 13.79
N LYS A 180 14.90 -13.77 13.68
CA LYS A 180 15.10 -15.08 14.28
C LYS A 180 16.11 -15.89 13.47
N THR A 181 16.99 -16.62 14.17
CA THR A 181 18.06 -17.42 13.58
C THR A 181 18.00 -18.88 13.97
N ASP A 182 17.41 -19.20 15.12
CA ASP A 182 17.24 -20.57 15.58
C ASP A 182 16.14 -21.29 14.75
N PRO A 183 16.41 -22.48 14.19
CA PRO A 183 15.45 -23.20 13.35
C PRO A 183 14.12 -23.55 14.05
N ASP A 184 14.17 -23.96 15.32
CA ASP A 184 12.97 -24.35 16.08
C ASP A 184 12.12 -23.11 16.40
N ASP A 185 12.76 -22.00 16.76
CA ASP A 185 12.09 -20.70 16.97
C ASP A 185 11.43 -20.19 15.68
N ILE A 186 12.07 -20.39 14.53
CA ILE A 186 11.53 -20.00 13.22
C ILE A 186 10.28 -20.83 12.91
N GLU A 187 10.35 -22.16 13.00
CA GLU A 187 9.22 -23.06 12.68
C GLU A 187 8.02 -22.78 13.61
N GLN A 188 8.28 -22.55 14.91
CA GLN A 188 7.23 -22.19 15.87
C GLN A 188 6.57 -20.85 15.52
N ALA A 189 7.36 -19.82 15.18
CA ALA A 189 6.84 -18.50 14.81
C ALA A 189 6.04 -18.60 13.50
N VAL A 190 6.54 -19.29 12.48
CA VAL A 190 5.84 -19.50 11.20
C VAL A 190 4.50 -20.20 11.44
N SER A 191 4.48 -21.31 12.18
CA SER A 191 3.25 -22.06 12.49
C SER A 191 2.22 -21.16 13.20
N ARG A 192 2.66 -20.30 14.10
CA ARG A 192 1.80 -19.33 14.77
C ARG A 192 1.20 -18.33 13.81
N LEU A 193 2.01 -17.70 12.94
CA LEU A 193 1.56 -16.71 11.95
C LEU A 193 0.56 -17.34 10.98
N GLU A 194 0.83 -18.56 10.48
CA GLU A 194 -0.08 -19.30 9.61
C GLU A 194 -1.43 -19.59 10.29
N SER A 195 -1.41 -20.09 11.54
CA SER A 195 -2.63 -20.42 12.28
C SER A 195 -3.53 -19.21 12.53
N MET A 196 -2.92 -18.03 12.73
CA MET A 196 -3.61 -16.76 12.93
C MET A 196 -4.00 -16.09 11.61
N ARG A 197 -3.48 -16.54 10.46
CA ARG A 197 -3.51 -15.79 9.20
C ARG A 197 -3.10 -14.34 9.43
N TYR A 198 -1.95 -14.19 10.12
CA TYR A 198 -1.47 -12.88 10.48
C TYR A 198 -1.02 -12.11 9.24
N SER A 199 -1.44 -10.85 9.12
CA SER A 199 -1.11 -10.01 8.00
C SER A 199 0.31 -9.47 8.16
N ILE A 200 1.21 -9.96 7.31
CA ILE A 200 2.58 -9.44 7.14
C ILE A 200 2.64 -8.66 5.82
N HIS A 201 3.78 -8.04 5.51
CA HIS A 201 4.05 -7.68 4.12
C HIS A 201 4.38 -8.96 3.35
N PHE A 202 3.44 -9.49 2.59
CA PHE A 202 3.69 -10.65 1.72
C PHE A 202 4.61 -10.24 0.57
N HIS A 203 4.39 -9.07 0.01
CA HIS A 203 5.15 -8.55 -1.13
C HIS A 203 5.95 -7.31 -0.77
N VAL A 204 7.09 -7.16 -1.43
CA VAL A 204 8.08 -6.12 -1.17
C VAL A 204 8.51 -5.48 -2.48
N TRP A 205 8.43 -4.15 -2.55
CA TRP A 205 8.83 -3.39 -3.73
C TRP A 205 9.85 -2.31 -3.41
N ASP A 206 10.80 -2.15 -4.31
CA ASP A 206 11.51 -0.91 -4.53
C ASP A 206 10.85 -0.14 -5.69
N GLN A 207 11.31 1.08 -5.96
CA GLN A 207 10.72 1.89 -7.01
C GLN A 207 10.79 1.23 -8.40
N PRO A 208 11.93 0.63 -8.86
CA PRO A 208 11.98 -0.07 -10.14
C PRO A 208 10.99 -1.23 -10.26
N ALA A 209 10.91 -2.10 -9.27
CA ALA A 209 10.00 -3.24 -9.29
C ALA A 209 8.53 -2.80 -9.23
N TRP A 210 8.24 -1.74 -8.49
CA TRP A 210 6.90 -1.15 -8.47
C TRP A 210 6.50 -0.59 -9.83
N LEU A 211 7.40 0.10 -10.53
CA LEU A 211 7.15 0.61 -11.88
C LEU A 211 6.92 -0.53 -12.89
N GLU A 212 7.70 -1.61 -12.81
CA GLU A 212 7.51 -2.81 -13.63
C GLU A 212 6.12 -3.43 -13.39
N PHE A 213 5.74 -3.59 -12.11
CA PHE A 213 4.42 -4.11 -11.74
C PHE A 213 3.30 -3.21 -12.27
N MET A 214 3.37 -1.91 -12.05
CA MET A 214 2.35 -0.95 -12.49
C MET A 214 2.22 -0.92 -14.03
N GLN A 215 3.32 -1.02 -14.76
CA GLN A 215 3.28 -1.11 -16.22
C GLN A 215 2.60 -2.39 -16.70
N ALA A 216 2.90 -3.53 -16.07
CA ALA A 216 2.23 -4.80 -16.37
C ALA A 216 0.73 -4.74 -16.07
N MET A 217 0.34 -4.15 -14.93
CA MET A 217 -1.06 -3.99 -14.55
C MET A 217 -1.80 -3.01 -15.46
N GLN A 218 -1.14 -1.95 -15.92
CA GLN A 218 -1.72 -1.02 -16.89
C GLN A 218 -2.04 -1.71 -18.23
N LEU A 219 -1.16 -2.56 -18.70
CA LEU A 219 -1.39 -3.36 -19.91
C LEU A 219 -2.50 -4.40 -19.71
N HIS A 220 -2.63 -4.95 -18.51
CA HIS A 220 -3.62 -5.98 -18.19
C HIS A 220 -5.03 -5.41 -17.99
N PHE A 221 -5.18 -4.32 -17.26
CA PHE A 221 -6.48 -3.72 -16.88
C PHE A 221 -6.91 -2.55 -17.76
N GLY A 222 -6.00 -1.92 -18.49
CA GLY A 222 -6.31 -0.79 -19.37
C GLY A 222 -6.67 0.50 -18.62
N PHE A 223 -6.05 0.77 -17.48
CA PHE A 223 -6.26 2.00 -16.72
C PHE A 223 -5.32 3.14 -17.16
N ARG A 224 -5.59 4.36 -16.71
CA ARG A 224 -4.70 5.50 -16.86
C ARG A 224 -3.98 5.79 -15.54
N LEU A 225 -2.65 5.82 -15.58
CA LEU A 225 -1.82 6.27 -14.46
C LEU A 225 -1.75 7.81 -14.49
N GLU A 226 -2.41 8.47 -13.54
CA GLU A 226 -2.43 9.94 -13.44
C GLU A 226 -1.19 10.47 -12.73
N VAL A 227 -0.80 9.81 -11.62
CA VAL A 227 0.36 10.19 -10.81
C VAL A 227 1.05 8.93 -10.31
N ILE A 228 2.38 8.97 -10.29
CA ILE A 228 3.24 8.12 -9.49
C ILE A 228 4.33 9.00 -8.90
N CYS A 229 4.46 9.01 -7.58
CA CYS A 229 5.52 9.75 -6.92
C CYS A 229 5.97 9.06 -5.64
N GLN A 230 7.26 9.15 -5.35
CA GLN A 230 7.82 8.73 -4.08
C GLN A 230 7.82 9.91 -3.11
N HIS A 231 7.23 9.68 -1.93
CA HIS A 231 7.25 10.64 -0.83
C HIS A 231 7.57 9.94 0.49
N GLY A 232 8.68 10.33 1.12
CA GLY A 232 9.11 9.68 2.36
C GLY A 232 9.36 8.19 2.17
N ILE A 233 8.61 7.39 2.91
CA ILE A 233 8.76 5.92 2.96
C ILE A 233 7.89 5.17 1.94
N GLU A 234 7.15 5.89 1.09
CA GLU A 234 6.10 5.30 0.26
C GLU A 234 6.13 5.77 -1.19
N ILE A 235 5.54 4.97 -2.07
CA ILE A 235 5.26 5.29 -3.46
C ILE A 235 3.75 5.47 -3.59
N ILE A 236 3.32 6.71 -3.88
CA ILE A 236 1.92 7.10 -4.02
C ILE A 236 1.52 7.02 -5.48
N ASN A 237 0.35 6.46 -5.74
CA ASN A 237 -0.21 6.30 -7.07
C ASN A 237 -1.64 6.81 -7.13
N VAL A 238 -1.96 7.54 -8.19
CA VAL A 238 -3.33 7.91 -8.55
C VAL A 238 -3.64 7.28 -9.90
N ILE A 239 -4.62 6.41 -9.92
CA ILE A 239 -4.95 5.56 -11.05
C ILE A 239 -6.41 5.81 -11.41
N ARG A 240 -6.69 6.05 -12.70
CA ARG A 240 -8.07 6.24 -13.17
C ARG A 240 -8.54 5.02 -13.94
N LYS A 241 -9.66 4.44 -13.54
CA LYS A 241 -10.35 3.40 -14.30
C LYS A 241 -10.87 3.99 -15.61
N MET A 242 -10.60 3.33 -16.72
CA MET A 242 -11.10 3.73 -18.04
C MET A 242 -12.51 3.16 -18.29
#